data_04c8ac02c795f28f6c9f4e78b8866344
#
_entry.id   04c8ac02c795f28f6c9f4e78b8866344
#
_cell.length_a   1.000
_cell.length_b   1.000
_cell.length_c   1.000
_cell.angle_alpha   90.00
_cell.angle_beta   90.00
_cell.angle_gamma   90.00
#
_symmetry.space_group_name_H-M   'P 1'
#
loop_
_entity.id
_entity.type
_entity.pdbx_description
1 polymer ?
#
loop_
_entity_poly.entity_id
_entity_poly.type
_entity_poly.pdbx_seq_one_letter_code
_entity_poly.pdbx_strand_id
1 'polypeptide(L)'
;YFCKRADGPYMKGKVWPGECYFPDYTKPEVREWWSDLFQELIEDIGVKGVWNDMNEPAVMEVPNKTFPDDVRHDYDGNPCSHRKAHNVYGMQMARATYHGLKKYSYPKRPFVITRAAYSGTQRYTSTWMGDNVATWEHLAIANNQAQRMAMSGFSFAGSDIGGFAEQPQGELFAR
;
A
#
# COMPACT_ATOMS: atom_id res chain seq x y z
N TYR A 1 -4.19 11.68 14.87
CA TYR A 1 -3.56 11.09 13.68
C TYR A 1 -4.07 9.69 13.33
N PHE A 2 -4.61 8.93 14.29
CA PHE A 2 -4.93 7.51 14.10
C PHE A 2 -6.42 7.27 13.89
N CYS A 3 -6.74 6.21 13.13
CA CYS A 3 -8.10 5.73 12.95
C CYS A 3 -8.76 5.39 14.30
N LYS A 4 -10.08 5.57 14.39
CA LYS A 4 -10.85 5.31 15.59
C LYS A 4 -11.90 4.23 15.34
N ARG A 5 -12.23 3.47 16.37
CA ARG A 5 -13.41 2.61 16.37
C ARG A 5 -14.69 3.45 16.44
N ALA A 6 -15.80 2.86 16.08
CA ALA A 6 -17.10 3.56 16.14
C ALA A 6 -17.48 4.00 17.56
N ASP A 7 -17.06 3.26 18.57
CA ASP A 7 -17.25 3.51 20.01
C ASP A 7 -16.25 4.49 20.64
N GLY A 8 -15.33 5.04 19.83
CA GLY A 8 -14.43 6.14 20.19
C GLY A 8 -12.96 5.82 20.41
N PRO A 9 -12.50 4.69 20.90
CA PRO A 9 -11.09 4.33 21.07
C PRO A 9 -10.31 4.29 19.73
N TYR A 10 -9.00 4.47 19.80
CA TYR A 10 -8.15 4.26 18.63
C TYR A 10 -8.20 2.82 18.16
N MET A 11 -8.25 2.63 16.84
CA MET A 11 -8.16 1.32 16.23
C MET A 11 -6.77 0.74 16.47
N LYS A 12 -6.74 -0.43 17.10
CA LYS A 12 -5.55 -1.26 17.26
C LYS A 12 -5.73 -2.55 16.49
N GLY A 13 -4.65 -3.09 15.99
CA GLY A 13 -4.65 -4.38 15.33
C GLY A 13 -3.27 -5.00 15.32
N LYS A 14 -3.23 -6.32 15.22
CA LYS A 14 -2.00 -7.08 15.17
C LYS A 14 -1.46 -7.14 13.74
N VAL A 15 -0.20 -6.84 13.60
CA VAL A 15 0.61 -6.95 12.37
C VAL A 15 1.87 -7.75 12.69
N TRP A 16 2.81 -7.90 11.76
CA TRP A 16 4.00 -8.73 11.97
C TRP A 16 4.81 -8.37 13.23
N PRO A 17 5.14 -7.10 13.51
CA PRO A 17 5.88 -6.74 14.73
C PRO A 17 5.02 -6.74 16.01
N GLY A 18 3.71 -7.02 15.94
CA GLY A 18 2.82 -7.02 17.09
C GLY A 18 1.63 -6.07 16.94
N GLU A 19 1.09 -5.61 18.08
CA GLU A 19 -0.04 -4.69 18.11
C GLU A 19 0.41 -3.27 17.77
N CYS A 20 -0.31 -2.60 16.85
CA CYS A 20 -0.02 -1.23 16.46
C CYS A 20 -1.30 -0.39 16.28
N TYR A 21 -1.10 0.92 16.17
CA TYR A 21 -2.10 1.87 15.72
C TYR A 21 -1.94 2.16 14.23
N PHE A 22 -3.04 2.55 13.58
CA PHE A 22 -3.06 2.80 12.14
C PHE A 22 -3.33 4.29 11.86
N PRO A 23 -2.41 4.99 11.17
CA PRO A 23 -2.65 6.38 10.80
C PRO A 23 -3.88 6.52 9.90
N ASP A 24 -4.64 7.58 10.08
CA ASP A 24 -5.74 7.90 9.19
C ASP A 24 -5.24 8.75 8.01
N TYR A 25 -4.72 8.10 6.99
CA TYR A 25 -4.18 8.78 5.79
C TYR A 25 -5.25 9.55 4.99
N THR A 26 -6.52 9.44 5.35
CA THR A 26 -7.57 10.28 4.74
C THR A 26 -7.53 11.72 5.26
N LYS A 27 -6.77 12.01 6.34
CA LYS A 27 -6.53 13.35 6.87
C LYS A 27 -5.36 14.05 6.18
N PRO A 28 -5.51 15.30 5.74
CA PRO A 28 -4.41 16.06 5.16
C PRO A 28 -3.19 16.18 6.07
N GLU A 29 -3.40 16.53 7.34
CA GLU A 29 -2.32 16.68 8.32
C GLU A 29 -1.58 15.37 8.64
N VAL A 30 -2.26 14.23 8.54
CA VAL A 30 -1.62 12.91 8.71
C VAL A 30 -0.76 12.56 7.50
N ARG A 31 -1.22 12.90 6.29
CA ARG A 31 -0.41 12.72 5.07
C ARG A 31 0.85 13.59 5.08
N GLU A 32 0.75 14.82 5.59
CA GLU A 32 1.90 15.70 5.74
C GLU A 32 2.90 15.16 6.76
N TRP A 33 2.42 14.83 7.96
CA TRP A 33 3.22 14.16 8.98
C TRP A 33 3.92 12.91 8.46
N TRP A 34 3.19 12.02 7.75
CA TRP A 34 3.77 10.81 7.16
C TRP A 34 4.85 11.15 6.12
N SER A 35 4.62 12.17 5.31
CA SER A 35 5.60 12.63 4.33
C SER A 35 6.90 13.10 4.98
N ASP A 36 6.81 13.75 6.12
CA ASP A 36 7.98 14.29 6.83
C ASP A 36 8.84 13.20 7.48
N LEU A 37 8.27 12.04 7.80
CA LEU A 37 9.05 10.90 8.31
C LEU A 37 10.08 10.35 7.30
N PHE A 38 9.99 10.71 6.03
CA PHE A 38 10.95 10.26 5.01
C PHE A 38 12.20 11.12 4.91
N GLN A 39 12.29 12.25 5.62
CA GLN A 39 13.43 13.16 5.51
C GLN A 39 14.76 12.45 5.79
N GLU A 40 14.94 11.90 6.97
CA GLU A 40 16.17 11.19 7.37
C GLU A 40 16.50 10.02 6.42
N LEU A 41 15.48 9.24 6.03
CA LEU A 41 15.69 8.10 5.13
C LEU A 41 16.24 8.52 3.76
N ILE A 42 15.84 9.69 3.27
CA ILE A 42 16.22 10.17 1.94
C ILE A 42 17.50 10.98 1.98
N GLU A 43 17.59 11.96 2.88
CA GLU A 43 18.71 12.91 2.95
C GLU A 43 19.95 12.29 3.60
N ASP A 44 19.78 11.59 4.72
CA ASP A 44 20.92 11.07 5.49
C ASP A 44 21.32 9.65 5.08
N ILE A 45 20.32 8.74 4.91
CA ILE A 45 20.56 7.34 4.55
C ILE A 45 20.68 7.16 3.03
N GLY A 46 20.02 8.00 2.24
CA GLY A 46 20.11 7.98 0.78
C GLY A 46 19.18 6.98 0.09
N VAL A 47 18.06 6.60 0.73
CA VAL A 47 17.02 5.75 0.14
C VAL A 47 16.51 6.34 -1.17
N LYS A 48 16.34 5.51 -2.21
CA LYS A 48 15.95 5.96 -3.56
C LYS A 48 14.51 5.62 -3.93
N GLY A 49 13.88 4.71 -3.20
CA GLY A 49 12.50 4.31 -3.42
C GLY A 49 11.91 3.68 -2.18
N VAL A 50 10.59 3.62 -2.11
CA VAL A 50 9.85 3.10 -0.96
C VAL A 50 8.80 2.10 -1.40
N TRP A 51 8.69 1.03 -0.65
CA TRP A 51 7.68 0.00 -0.78
C TRP A 51 6.64 0.15 0.32
N ASN A 52 5.39 0.42 -0.08
CA ASN A 52 4.24 0.40 0.81
C ASN A 52 3.56 -0.96 0.77
N ASP A 53 3.75 -1.73 1.81
CA ASP A 53 3.16 -3.06 1.97
C ASP A 53 2.09 -3.07 3.07
N MET A 54 1.23 -4.08 3.09
CA MET A 54 0.22 -4.31 4.12
C MET A 54 -0.81 -3.17 4.29
N ASN A 55 -0.97 -2.35 3.30
CA ASN A 55 -1.74 -1.10 3.33
C ASN A 55 -3.16 -1.17 2.77
N GLU A 56 -3.77 -2.35 2.79
CA GLU A 56 -5.20 -2.55 2.48
C GLU A 56 -6.16 -1.83 3.46
N PRO A 57 -5.96 -1.69 4.77
CA PRO A 57 -4.90 -2.17 5.67
C PRO A 57 -5.03 -3.64 6.03
N ALA A 58 -3.90 -4.35 6.09
CA ALA A 58 -3.86 -5.72 6.55
C ALA A 58 -3.83 -5.77 8.10
N VAL A 59 -4.71 -6.56 8.68
CA VAL A 59 -4.79 -6.78 10.13
C VAL A 59 -4.88 -8.29 10.36
N MET A 60 -3.96 -8.81 11.15
CA MET A 60 -3.96 -10.21 11.53
C MET A 60 -5.04 -10.49 12.60
N GLU A 61 -5.42 -11.74 12.78
CA GLU A 61 -6.32 -12.19 13.84
C GLU A 61 -7.73 -11.58 13.81
N VAL A 62 -8.12 -11.00 12.66
CA VAL A 62 -9.52 -10.59 12.44
C VAL A 62 -10.10 -11.36 11.24
N PRO A 63 -11.42 -11.63 11.20
CA PRO A 63 -12.01 -12.50 10.18
C PRO A 63 -11.71 -12.06 8.74
N ASN A 64 -11.84 -10.77 8.45
CA ASN A 64 -11.68 -10.23 7.11
C ASN A 64 -10.24 -9.78 6.78
N LYS A 65 -9.29 -10.01 7.70
CA LYS A 65 -7.88 -9.59 7.56
C LYS A 65 -7.68 -8.08 7.31
N THR A 66 -8.68 -7.27 7.61
CA THR A 66 -8.66 -5.81 7.48
C THR A 66 -9.49 -5.15 8.60
N PHE A 67 -9.65 -3.84 8.59
CA PHE A 67 -10.47 -3.14 9.58
C PHE A 67 -11.93 -3.61 9.55
N PRO A 68 -12.60 -3.60 10.71
CA PRO A 68 -14.06 -3.61 10.74
C PRO A 68 -14.66 -2.45 9.95
N ASP A 69 -15.79 -2.68 9.31
CA ASP A 69 -16.47 -1.70 8.45
C ASP A 69 -16.83 -0.39 9.15
N ASP A 70 -16.99 -0.43 10.47
CA ASP A 70 -17.43 0.70 11.32
C ASP A 70 -16.27 1.60 11.79
N VAL A 71 -15.01 1.24 11.53
CA VAL A 71 -13.86 2.09 11.83
C VAL A 71 -14.03 3.45 11.15
N ARG A 72 -13.72 4.52 11.86
CA ARG A 72 -13.96 5.90 11.43
C ARG A 72 -12.72 6.51 10.79
N HIS A 73 -12.96 7.20 9.70
CA HIS A 73 -12.01 8.00 8.94
C HIS A 73 -12.49 9.43 8.80
N ASP A 74 -11.57 10.38 8.75
CA ASP A 74 -11.89 11.81 8.54
C ASP A 74 -12.34 12.12 7.12
N TYR A 75 -11.72 11.45 6.12
CA TYR A 75 -12.07 11.57 4.71
C TYR A 75 -12.05 13.01 4.17
N ASP A 76 -10.94 13.72 4.40
CA ASP A 76 -10.75 15.14 4.03
C ASP A 76 -11.86 16.04 4.62
N GLY A 77 -12.18 15.85 5.91
CA GLY A 77 -13.19 16.64 6.63
C GLY A 77 -14.65 16.21 6.38
N ASN A 78 -14.86 15.07 5.69
CA ASN A 78 -16.19 14.48 5.47
C ASN A 78 -16.27 13.09 6.12
N PRO A 79 -16.36 12.97 7.44
CA PRO A 79 -16.18 11.73 8.17
C PRO A 79 -17.02 10.56 7.63
N CYS A 80 -16.40 9.39 7.53
CA CYS A 80 -17.08 8.20 7.05
C CYS A 80 -16.60 6.93 7.76
N SER A 81 -17.27 5.82 7.48
CA SER A 81 -16.84 4.49 7.93
C SER A 81 -15.78 3.89 7.00
N HIS A 82 -15.09 2.88 7.50
CA HIS A 82 -14.12 2.12 6.72
C HIS A 82 -14.75 1.45 5.48
N ARG A 83 -15.99 1.05 5.56
CA ARG A 83 -16.73 0.53 4.39
C ARG A 83 -16.66 1.46 3.17
N LYS A 84 -16.65 2.78 3.39
CA LYS A 84 -16.48 3.78 2.31
C LYS A 84 -14.99 4.03 2.02
N ALA A 85 -14.15 4.14 3.05
CA ALA A 85 -12.75 4.55 2.92
C ALA A 85 -11.79 3.41 2.52
N HIS A 86 -12.21 2.14 2.64
CA HIS A 86 -11.35 0.97 2.46
C HIS A 86 -10.48 1.05 1.21
N ASN A 87 -11.10 1.22 0.06
CA ASN A 87 -10.37 1.18 -1.22
C ASN A 87 -9.39 2.34 -1.42
N VAL A 88 -9.58 3.45 -0.72
CA VAL A 88 -8.69 4.62 -0.85
C VAL A 88 -7.64 4.73 0.26
N TYR A 89 -7.72 3.90 1.29
CA TYR A 89 -6.78 3.95 2.42
C TYR A 89 -5.33 3.77 1.96
N GLY A 90 -5.03 2.68 1.25
CA GLY A 90 -3.69 2.43 0.71
C GLY A 90 -3.26 3.46 -0.32
N MET A 91 -4.19 3.95 -1.15
CA MET A 91 -3.91 5.03 -2.09
C MET A 91 -3.48 6.32 -1.36
N GLN A 92 -4.12 6.68 -0.25
CA GLN A 92 -3.76 7.86 0.51
C GLN A 92 -2.41 7.71 1.23
N MET A 93 -2.07 6.52 1.71
CA MET A 93 -0.72 6.21 2.20
C MET A 93 0.32 6.37 1.09
N ALA A 94 0.09 5.77 -0.07
CA ALA A 94 0.98 5.86 -1.22
C ALA A 94 1.16 7.31 -1.70
N ARG A 95 0.08 8.09 -1.72
CA ARG A 95 0.11 9.53 -2.01
C ARG A 95 1.00 10.29 -1.02
N ALA A 96 0.86 10.03 0.29
CA ALA A 96 1.67 10.66 1.32
C ALA A 96 3.15 10.29 1.17
N THR A 97 3.45 9.02 0.93
CA THR A 97 4.82 8.52 0.66
C THR A 97 5.42 9.19 -0.59
N TYR A 98 4.66 9.27 -1.69
CA TYR A 98 5.10 9.96 -2.91
C TYR A 98 5.44 11.43 -2.65
N HIS A 99 4.63 12.16 -1.90
CA HIS A 99 4.88 13.55 -1.59
C HIS A 99 6.11 13.72 -0.69
N GLY A 100 6.34 12.83 0.27
CA GLY A 100 7.55 12.81 1.09
C GLY A 100 8.80 12.62 0.24
N LEU A 101 8.82 11.60 -0.62
CA LEU A 101 9.95 11.38 -1.52
C LEU A 101 10.16 12.59 -2.47
N LYS A 102 9.09 13.13 -3.03
CA LYS A 102 9.17 14.32 -3.91
C LYS A 102 9.75 15.53 -3.19
N LYS A 103 9.39 15.73 -1.93
CA LYS A 103 9.85 16.84 -1.10
C LYS A 103 11.36 16.76 -0.83
N TYR A 104 11.85 15.59 -0.43
CA TYR A 104 13.21 15.42 0.06
C TYR A 104 14.21 14.86 -0.96
N SER A 105 13.75 14.33 -2.11
CA SER A 105 14.65 13.85 -3.16
C SER A 105 14.80 14.77 -4.38
N TYR A 106 14.15 15.94 -4.35
CA TYR A 106 14.20 16.88 -5.47
C TYR A 106 15.65 17.15 -5.92
N PRO A 107 15.95 17.18 -7.23
CA PRO A 107 15.04 17.11 -8.39
C PRO A 107 14.75 15.69 -8.91
N LYS A 108 15.08 14.64 -8.17
CA LYS A 108 14.87 13.25 -8.60
C LYS A 108 13.39 12.88 -8.58
N ARG A 109 13.01 11.99 -9.51
CA ARG A 109 11.65 11.45 -9.54
C ARG A 109 11.46 10.46 -8.40
N PRO A 110 10.37 10.59 -7.60
CA PRO A 110 10.01 9.58 -6.61
C PRO A 110 9.75 8.21 -7.25
N PHE A 111 10.19 7.15 -6.58
CA PHE A 111 9.80 5.79 -6.90
C PHE A 111 9.11 5.17 -5.68
N VAL A 112 7.84 4.85 -5.86
CA VAL A 112 7.02 4.16 -4.85
C VAL A 112 6.37 2.96 -5.49
N ILE A 113 6.35 1.84 -4.78
CA ILE A 113 5.56 0.67 -5.12
C ILE A 113 4.58 0.38 -3.98
N THR A 114 3.34 0.02 -4.30
CA THR A 114 2.30 -0.24 -3.32
C THR A 114 1.57 -1.55 -3.59
N ARG A 115 1.19 -2.28 -2.53
CA ARG A 115 0.35 -3.47 -2.67
C ARG A 115 -1.12 -3.08 -2.86
N ALA A 116 -1.66 -2.23 -2.01
CA ALA A 116 -3.04 -1.78 -2.13
C ALA A 116 -3.15 -0.60 -3.10
N ALA A 117 -4.00 -0.75 -4.11
CA ALA A 117 -4.24 0.26 -5.14
C ALA A 117 -5.72 0.40 -5.44
N TYR A 118 -6.11 1.58 -5.91
CA TYR A 118 -7.43 1.88 -6.42
C TYR A 118 -7.34 2.89 -7.55
N SER A 119 -8.40 3.11 -8.31
CA SER A 119 -8.40 4.08 -9.42
C SER A 119 -7.82 5.43 -8.99
N GLY A 120 -6.78 5.88 -9.69
CA GLY A 120 -6.06 7.10 -9.37
C GLY A 120 -4.74 6.91 -8.63
N THR A 121 -4.45 5.72 -8.09
CA THR A 121 -3.18 5.41 -7.42
C THR A 121 -1.99 5.49 -8.39
N GLN A 122 -2.19 5.19 -9.66
CA GLN A 122 -1.16 5.27 -10.71
C GLN A 122 -0.52 6.66 -10.88
N ARG A 123 -1.13 7.70 -10.31
CA ARG A 123 -0.55 9.06 -10.27
C ARG A 123 0.62 9.18 -9.31
N TYR A 124 0.72 8.27 -8.36
CA TYR A 124 1.68 8.34 -7.25
C TYR A 124 2.67 7.19 -7.24
N THR A 125 2.27 6.02 -7.74
CA THR A 125 3.02 4.80 -7.51
C THR A 125 2.81 3.76 -8.61
N SER A 126 3.79 2.87 -8.75
CA SER A 126 3.63 1.56 -9.35
C SER A 126 2.96 0.60 -8.36
N THR A 127 2.50 -0.55 -8.84
CA THR A 127 1.89 -1.58 -7.99
C THR A 127 2.37 -2.97 -8.40
N TRP A 128 2.31 -3.92 -7.46
CA TRP A 128 2.49 -5.33 -7.78
C TRP A 128 1.28 -6.13 -7.27
N MET A 129 1.14 -7.34 -7.76
CA MET A 129 -0.07 -8.13 -7.53
C MET A 129 -0.01 -8.99 -6.25
N GLY A 130 0.90 -8.68 -5.32
CA GLY A 130 1.01 -9.35 -4.01
C GLY A 130 1.76 -10.68 -4.09
N ASP A 131 1.53 -11.53 -3.10
CA ASP A 131 2.29 -12.73 -2.79
C ASP A 131 1.86 -13.90 -3.70
N ASN A 132 2.44 -14.00 -4.89
CA ASN A 132 2.22 -15.13 -5.80
C ASN A 132 3.05 -16.34 -5.39
N VAL A 133 2.58 -17.54 -5.75
CA VAL A 133 3.28 -18.79 -5.50
C VAL A 133 4.09 -19.22 -6.74
N ALA A 134 5.22 -19.88 -6.55
CA ALA A 134 6.10 -20.38 -7.61
C ALA A 134 5.47 -21.55 -8.38
N THR A 135 4.38 -21.31 -9.11
CA THR A 135 3.65 -22.31 -9.91
C THR A 135 3.34 -21.79 -11.31
N TRP A 136 3.18 -22.72 -12.25
CA TRP A 136 2.76 -22.40 -13.63
C TRP A 136 1.40 -21.70 -13.68
N GLU A 137 0.48 -22.09 -12.79
CA GLU A 137 -0.83 -21.47 -12.65
C GLU A 137 -0.71 -19.99 -12.26
N HIS A 138 0.11 -19.69 -11.26
CA HIS A 138 0.34 -18.32 -10.82
C HIS A 138 1.07 -17.47 -11.88
N LEU A 139 1.96 -18.05 -12.67
CA LEU A 139 2.56 -17.37 -13.81
C LEU A 139 1.49 -16.96 -14.84
N ALA A 140 0.57 -17.84 -15.17
CA ALA A 140 -0.54 -17.54 -16.09
C ALA A 140 -1.47 -16.48 -15.53
N ILE A 141 -1.80 -16.56 -14.22
CA ILE A 141 -2.62 -15.56 -13.53
C ILE A 141 -1.93 -14.19 -13.53
N ALA A 142 -0.64 -14.15 -13.21
CA ALA A 142 0.14 -12.91 -13.15
C ALA A 142 0.16 -12.18 -14.51
N ASN A 143 0.33 -12.91 -15.60
CA ASN A 143 0.26 -12.35 -16.95
C ASN A 143 -1.13 -11.73 -17.25
N ASN A 144 -2.19 -12.46 -16.93
CA ASN A 144 -3.56 -11.94 -17.10
C ASN A 144 -3.85 -10.73 -16.22
N GLN A 145 -3.36 -10.73 -14.98
CA GLN A 145 -3.50 -9.59 -14.06
C GLN A 145 -2.76 -8.36 -14.58
N ALA A 146 -1.51 -8.52 -15.06
CA ALA A 146 -0.74 -7.42 -15.61
C ALA A 146 -1.46 -6.75 -16.80
N GLN A 147 -2.04 -7.54 -17.69
CA GLN A 147 -2.83 -7.02 -18.82
C GLN A 147 -4.08 -6.25 -18.35
N ARG A 148 -4.82 -6.79 -17.36
CA ARG A 148 -5.99 -6.12 -16.79
C ARG A 148 -5.63 -4.85 -16.06
N MET A 149 -4.52 -4.83 -15.33
CA MET A 149 -3.99 -3.64 -14.67
C MET A 149 -3.64 -2.56 -15.71
N ALA A 150 -2.96 -2.93 -16.81
CA ALA A 150 -2.63 -2.02 -17.88
C ALA A 150 -3.89 -1.42 -18.53
N MET A 151 -4.90 -2.23 -18.82
CA MET A 151 -6.20 -1.77 -19.33
C MET A 151 -6.96 -0.86 -18.35
N SER A 152 -6.69 -1.00 -17.05
CA SER A 152 -7.23 -0.15 -15.99
C SER A 152 -6.42 1.13 -15.73
N GLY A 153 -5.41 1.39 -16.56
CA GLY A 153 -4.56 2.58 -16.47
C GLY A 153 -3.34 2.44 -15.54
N PHE A 154 -3.04 1.24 -15.06
CA PHE A 154 -1.83 0.93 -14.30
C PHE A 154 -0.76 0.38 -15.23
N SER A 155 -0.08 1.26 -15.94
CA SER A 155 0.94 0.89 -16.94
C SER A 155 2.26 0.39 -16.33
N PHE A 156 2.44 0.58 -15.03
CA PHE A 156 3.62 0.13 -14.30
C PHE A 156 3.20 -0.79 -13.16
N ALA A 157 2.94 -2.03 -13.52
CA ALA A 157 2.52 -3.09 -12.60
C ALA A 157 3.30 -4.37 -12.89
N GLY A 158 3.46 -5.22 -11.90
CA GLY A 158 4.18 -6.47 -12.03
C GLY A 158 3.83 -7.46 -10.94
N SER A 159 4.45 -8.62 -10.98
CA SER A 159 4.42 -9.66 -9.94
C SER A 159 5.83 -10.08 -9.59
N ASP A 160 6.01 -10.78 -8.49
CA ASP A 160 7.31 -11.32 -8.10
C ASP A 160 7.75 -12.38 -9.11
N ILE A 161 8.92 -12.15 -9.70
CA ILE A 161 9.49 -13.03 -10.73
C ILE A 161 9.91 -14.36 -10.07
N GLY A 162 9.38 -15.45 -10.58
CA GLY A 162 9.58 -16.79 -10.01
C GLY A 162 8.67 -17.12 -8.84
N GLY A 163 7.87 -16.15 -8.35
CA GLY A 163 6.99 -16.32 -7.20
C GLY A 163 7.59 -15.76 -5.91
N PHE A 164 6.72 -15.32 -5.00
CA PHE A 164 7.08 -14.90 -3.65
C PHE A 164 7.18 -16.09 -2.69
N ALA A 165 6.25 -17.03 -2.79
CA ALA A 165 6.21 -18.22 -1.97
C ALA A 165 6.68 -19.46 -2.77
N GLU A 166 7.31 -20.40 -2.06
CA GLU A 166 7.92 -21.62 -2.59
C GLU A 166 9.18 -21.36 -3.43
N GLN A 167 9.74 -22.40 -4.01
CA GLN A 167 10.96 -22.34 -4.82
C GLN A 167 10.63 -22.65 -6.28
N PRO A 168 10.89 -21.73 -7.21
CA PRO A 168 10.64 -22.00 -8.62
C PRO A 168 11.64 -23.01 -9.19
N GLN A 169 11.16 -23.87 -10.06
CA GLN A 169 12.03 -24.64 -10.93
C GLN A 169 12.69 -23.70 -11.97
N GLY A 170 13.86 -24.09 -12.48
CA GLY A 170 14.64 -23.25 -13.38
C GLY A 170 13.88 -22.76 -14.62
N GLU A 171 13.05 -23.62 -15.22
CA GLU A 171 12.24 -23.23 -16.36
C GLU A 171 11.14 -22.20 -15.97
N LEU A 172 10.45 -22.41 -14.86
CA LEU A 172 9.45 -21.48 -14.37
C LEU A 172 10.06 -20.09 -14.08
N PHE A 173 11.26 -20.08 -13.48
CA PHE A 173 11.96 -18.83 -13.19
C PHE A 173 12.41 -18.10 -14.46
N ALA A 174 12.77 -18.85 -15.51
CA ALA A 174 13.22 -18.28 -16.78
C ALA A 174 12.09 -17.68 -17.65
N ARG A 175 10.85 -18.07 -17.41
CA ARG A 175 9.67 -17.59 -18.13
C ARG A 175 9.12 -16.29 -17.56
#